data_6725ae1aafd932c8c451272aae63db0b
#
_entry.id   6725ae1aafd932c8c451272aae63db0b
#
_cell.length_a   1.000
_cell.length_b   1.000
_cell.length_c   1.000
_cell.angle_alpha   90.00
_cell.angle_beta   90.00
_cell.angle_gamma   90.00
#
_symmetry.space_group_name_H-M   'P 1'
#
loop_
_entity.id
_entity.type
_entity.pdbx_description
1 polymer ?
#
loop_
_entity_poly.entity_id
_entity_poly.type
_entity_poly.pdbx_seq_one_letter_code
_entity_poly.pdbx_strand_id
1 'polypeptide(L)'
;QEALATELTINGYTIHKAMMYHPLYRGTELKSYLKMDLVVETTLGNVIIECKALSRLTEKEHYQVFGYLRGTSWPIALLVNFGLSPRAQIERYYYNNGVIDAF
;
A
#
# COMPACT_ATOMS: atom_id res chain seq x y z
N GLN A 1 3.09 1.79 -12.61
CA GLN A 1 2.27 0.81 -11.87
C GLN A 1 2.22 -0.54 -12.57
N GLU A 2 1.89 -0.54 -13.86
CA GLU A 2 1.81 -1.78 -14.63
C GLU A 2 3.17 -2.48 -14.75
N ALA A 3 4.21 -1.71 -15.02
CA ALA A 3 5.57 -2.24 -15.11
C ALA A 3 6.04 -2.82 -13.78
N LEU A 4 5.73 -2.16 -12.68
CA LEU A 4 6.06 -2.66 -11.34
C LEU A 4 5.33 -3.98 -11.05
N ALA A 5 4.04 -4.06 -11.35
CA ALA A 5 3.26 -5.26 -11.17
C ALA A 5 3.82 -6.42 -12.00
N THR A 6 4.19 -6.15 -13.24
CA THR A 6 4.81 -7.15 -14.14
C THR A 6 6.13 -7.64 -13.60
N GLU A 7 7.00 -6.74 -13.15
CA GLU A 7 8.30 -7.10 -12.59
C GLU A 7 8.17 -7.95 -11.34
N LEU A 8 7.25 -7.61 -10.44
CA LEU A 8 7.00 -8.41 -9.24
C LEU A 8 6.50 -9.80 -9.61
N THR A 9 5.63 -9.92 -10.59
CA THR A 9 5.11 -11.22 -11.06
C THR A 9 6.23 -12.07 -11.66
N ILE A 10 7.10 -11.47 -12.47
CA ILE A 10 8.26 -12.15 -13.05
C ILE A 10 9.18 -12.70 -11.96
N ASN A 11 9.33 -11.97 -10.85
CA ASN A 11 10.15 -12.39 -9.73
C ASN A 11 9.45 -13.37 -8.79
N GLY A 12 8.28 -13.87 -9.15
CA GLY A 12 7.60 -14.94 -8.43
C GLY A 12 6.67 -14.51 -7.31
N TYR A 13 6.40 -13.21 -7.17
CA TYR A 13 5.46 -12.73 -6.15
C TYR A 13 4.03 -12.90 -6.61
N THR A 14 3.15 -13.23 -5.67
CA THR A 14 1.71 -13.19 -5.87
C THR A 14 1.23 -11.77 -5.59
N ILE A 15 0.60 -11.14 -6.58
CA ILE A 15 0.12 -9.77 -6.46
C ILE A 15 -1.38 -9.69 -6.71
N HIS A 16 -2.01 -8.69 -6.11
CA HIS A 16 -3.40 -8.33 -6.34
C HIS A 16 -3.44 -6.88 -6.80
N LYS A 17 -4.03 -6.62 -7.97
CA LYS A 17 -4.18 -5.27 -8.52
C LYS A 17 -5.54 -4.72 -8.15
N ALA A 18 -5.60 -3.43 -7.82
CA ALA A 18 -6.86 -2.74 -7.51
C ALA A 18 -7.70 -3.50 -6.50
N MET A 19 -7.04 -3.96 -5.42
CA MET A 19 -7.68 -4.78 -4.41
C MET A 19 -8.67 -3.96 -3.60
N MET A 20 -9.90 -4.47 -3.50
CA MET A 20 -10.92 -3.90 -2.64
C MET A 20 -10.96 -4.66 -1.33
N TYR A 21 -10.88 -3.94 -0.22
CA TYR A 21 -10.86 -4.52 1.11
C TYR A 21 -11.93 -3.84 1.97
N HIS A 22 -12.83 -4.63 2.54
CA HIS A 22 -13.86 -4.15 3.44
C HIS A 22 -13.39 -4.32 4.88
N PRO A 23 -13.09 -3.21 5.59
CA PRO A 23 -12.66 -3.32 6.98
C PRO A 23 -13.73 -3.94 7.86
N LEU A 24 -13.29 -4.58 8.95
CA LEU A 24 -14.18 -5.07 9.98
C LEU A 24 -14.34 -4.01 11.08
N TYR A 25 -15.56 -3.86 11.55
CA TYR A 25 -15.85 -3.05 12.73
C TYR A 25 -16.61 -3.94 13.72
N ARG A 26 -15.95 -4.24 14.83
CA ARG A 26 -16.50 -5.14 15.87
C ARG A 26 -16.95 -6.48 15.28
N GLY A 27 -16.13 -7.03 14.38
CA GLY A 27 -16.41 -8.31 13.72
C GLY A 27 -17.39 -8.24 12.55
N THR A 28 -17.94 -7.07 12.24
CA THR A 28 -18.88 -6.89 11.14
C THR A 28 -18.16 -6.24 9.95
N GLU A 29 -18.29 -6.87 8.79
CA GLU A 29 -17.73 -6.31 7.56
C GLU A 29 -18.50 -5.04 7.16
N LEU A 30 -17.77 -3.94 6.97
CA LEU A 30 -18.36 -2.68 6.58
C LEU A 30 -18.67 -2.67 5.08
N LYS A 31 -19.70 -1.91 4.68
CA LYS A 31 -20.01 -1.69 3.27
C LYS A 31 -18.99 -0.80 2.58
N SER A 32 -18.39 0.14 3.33
CA SER A 32 -17.29 0.94 2.83
C SER A 32 -16.06 0.05 2.56
N TYR A 33 -15.21 0.48 1.64
CA TYR A 33 -14.03 -0.30 1.27
C TYR A 33 -12.83 0.60 1.03
N LEU A 34 -11.66 -0.01 1.19
CA LEU A 34 -10.38 0.56 0.78
C LEU A 34 -10.02 -0.04 -0.57
N LYS A 35 -9.54 0.80 -1.48
CA LYS A 35 -9.07 0.32 -2.79
C LYS A 35 -7.58 0.61 -2.89
N MET A 36 -6.79 -0.45 -2.92
CA MET A 36 -5.34 -0.36 -2.93
C MET A 36 -4.81 -0.72 -4.31
N ASP A 37 -3.84 0.03 -4.82
CA ASP A 37 -3.32 -0.18 -6.18
C ASP A 37 -2.72 -1.57 -6.34
N LEU A 38 -1.83 -1.95 -5.44
CA LEU A 38 -1.18 -3.25 -5.45
C LEU A 38 -1.10 -3.79 -4.03
N VAL A 39 -1.29 -5.10 -3.89
CA VAL A 39 -1.01 -5.82 -2.66
C VAL A 39 -0.14 -7.02 -3.02
N VAL A 40 0.99 -7.16 -2.34
CA VAL A 40 1.97 -8.22 -2.59
C VAL A 40 1.98 -9.17 -1.41
N GLU A 41 1.78 -10.45 -1.66
CA GLU A 41 1.89 -11.47 -0.62
C GLU A 41 3.35 -11.77 -0.36
N THR A 42 3.76 -11.71 0.90
CA THR A 42 5.12 -12.05 1.31
C THR A 42 5.10 -12.97 2.53
N THR A 43 6.24 -13.52 2.88
CA THR A 43 6.38 -14.36 4.08
C THR A 43 6.14 -13.57 5.37
N LEU A 44 6.28 -12.24 5.33
CA LEU A 44 6.03 -11.36 6.47
C LEU A 44 4.57 -10.88 6.54
N GLY A 45 3.77 -11.21 5.54
CA GLY A 45 2.38 -10.75 5.41
C GLY A 45 2.19 -9.96 4.13
N ASN A 46 1.02 -9.35 3.99
CA ASN A 46 0.71 -8.55 2.80
C ASN A 46 1.40 -7.19 2.87
N VAL A 47 1.96 -6.79 1.74
CA VAL A 47 2.58 -5.47 1.56
C VAL A 47 1.70 -4.65 0.63
N ILE A 48 1.28 -3.48 1.09
CA ILE A 48 0.48 -2.55 0.30
C ILE A 48 1.44 -1.65 -0.49
N ILE A 49 1.20 -1.51 -1.80
CA ILE A 49 1.96 -0.57 -2.62
C ILE A 49 0.96 0.40 -3.25
N GLU A 50 1.09 1.66 -2.89
CA GLU A 50 0.29 2.73 -3.47
C GLU A 50 1.16 3.53 -4.43
N CYS A 51 0.71 3.68 -5.68
CA CYS A 51 1.46 4.32 -6.75
C CYS A 51 0.87 5.70 -7.04
N LYS A 52 1.74 6.70 -7.12
CA LYS A 52 1.37 8.07 -7.45
C LYS A 52 2.26 8.60 -8.57
N ALA A 53 1.78 9.62 -9.29
CA ALA A 53 2.53 10.30 -10.32
C ALA A 53 2.35 11.81 -10.11
N LEU A 54 2.96 12.33 -9.04
CA LEU A 54 2.79 13.70 -8.58
C LEU A 54 4.12 14.43 -8.58
N SER A 55 4.08 15.77 -8.71
CA SER A 55 5.30 16.58 -8.60
C SER A 55 5.90 16.49 -7.20
N ARG A 56 5.08 16.22 -6.19
CA ARG A 56 5.52 15.92 -4.82
C ARG A 56 4.42 15.19 -4.07
N LEU A 57 4.80 14.44 -3.06
CA LEU A 57 3.87 13.82 -2.13
C LEU A 57 3.47 14.86 -1.06
N THR A 58 2.21 14.83 -0.66
CA THR A 58 1.68 15.68 0.39
C THR A 58 1.13 14.83 1.53
N GLU A 59 0.65 15.46 2.59
CA GLU A 59 0.05 14.75 3.71
C GLU A 59 -1.15 13.90 3.28
N LYS A 60 -1.88 14.33 2.25
CA LYS A 60 -3.04 13.59 1.74
C LYS A 60 -2.67 12.16 1.34
N GLU A 61 -1.57 11.98 0.60
CA GLU A 61 -1.12 10.67 0.16
C GLU A 61 -0.64 9.83 1.32
N HIS A 62 0.06 10.43 2.27
CA HIS A 62 0.51 9.74 3.49
C HIS A 62 -0.67 9.28 4.34
N TYR A 63 -1.68 10.14 4.55
CA TYR A 63 -2.86 9.77 5.32
C TYR A 63 -3.65 8.65 4.66
N GLN A 64 -3.69 8.61 3.33
CA GLN A 64 -4.34 7.52 2.60
C GLN A 64 -3.68 6.18 2.92
N VAL A 65 -2.35 6.14 2.85
CA VAL A 65 -1.58 4.92 3.13
C VAL A 65 -1.71 4.51 4.60
N PHE A 66 -1.69 5.48 5.53
CA PHE A 66 -1.90 5.20 6.95
C PHE A 66 -3.29 4.62 7.20
N GLY A 67 -4.30 5.12 6.48
CA GLY A 67 -5.65 4.57 6.55
C GLY A 67 -5.71 3.12 6.08
N TYR A 68 -4.97 2.78 5.02
CA TYR A 68 -4.87 1.40 4.56
C TYR A 68 -4.23 0.49 5.61
N LEU A 69 -3.13 0.92 6.22
CA LEU A 69 -2.47 0.15 7.28
C LEU A 69 -3.39 -0.07 8.48
N ARG A 70 -4.07 0.97 8.95
CA ARG A 70 -4.99 0.85 10.08
C ARG A 70 -6.19 -0.02 9.75
N GLY A 71 -6.71 0.10 8.53
CA GLY A 71 -7.90 -0.65 8.10
C GLY A 71 -7.65 -2.13 7.91
N THR A 72 -6.43 -2.51 7.50
CA THR A 72 -6.07 -3.90 7.22
C THR A 72 -5.29 -4.55 8.36
N SER A 73 -4.57 -3.78 9.16
CA SER A 73 -3.56 -4.26 10.12
C SER A 73 -2.43 -5.04 9.44
N TRP A 74 -2.23 -4.85 8.15
CA TRP A 74 -1.12 -5.47 7.44
C TRP A 74 0.20 -4.79 7.80
N PRO A 75 1.34 -5.51 7.70
CA PRO A 75 2.57 -5.03 8.34
C PRO A 75 3.28 -3.90 7.63
N ILE A 76 3.18 -3.81 6.30
CA ILE A 76 4.03 -2.91 5.53
C ILE A 76 3.24 -2.23 4.42
N ALA A 77 3.53 -0.94 4.22
CA ALA A 77 3.05 -0.19 3.05
C ALA A 77 4.19 0.60 2.44
N LEU A 78 4.20 0.65 1.12
CA LEU A 78 5.09 1.48 0.32
C LEU A 78 4.27 2.51 -0.43
N LEU A 79 4.69 3.76 -0.35
CA LEU A 79 4.13 4.85 -1.15
C LEU A 79 5.17 5.22 -2.19
N VAL A 80 4.86 4.94 -3.46
CA VAL A 80 5.81 5.09 -4.56
C VAL A 80 5.33 6.20 -5.47
N ASN A 81 6.12 7.24 -5.63
CA ASN A 81 5.81 8.37 -6.50
C ASN A 81 6.72 8.33 -7.73
N PHE A 82 6.12 8.08 -8.90
CA PHE A 82 6.82 8.05 -10.17
C PHE A 82 6.84 9.43 -10.87
N GLY A 83 6.26 10.46 -10.26
CA GLY A 83 6.19 11.80 -10.85
C GLY A 83 7.50 12.57 -10.82
N LEU A 84 8.53 12.05 -10.14
CA LEU A 84 9.86 12.65 -10.05
C LEU A 84 10.81 11.94 -11.00
N SER A 85 11.29 12.64 -12.00
CA SER A 85 12.24 12.09 -12.96
C SER A 85 13.66 12.55 -12.60
N PRO A 86 14.69 11.67 -12.70
CA PRO A 86 14.66 10.29 -13.20
C PRO A 86 14.40 9.24 -12.14
N ARG A 87 14.21 9.59 -10.87
CA ARG A 87 14.08 8.64 -9.77
C ARG A 87 12.67 8.66 -9.19
N ALA A 88 12.18 7.46 -8.82
CA ALA A 88 10.98 7.36 -8.01
C ALA A 88 11.29 7.76 -6.57
N GLN A 89 10.35 8.42 -5.92
CA GLN A 89 10.39 8.66 -4.47
C GLN A 89 9.65 7.49 -3.81
N ILE A 90 10.28 6.87 -2.81
CA ILE A 90 9.68 5.74 -2.10
C ILE A 90 9.68 6.05 -0.61
N GLU A 91 8.48 6.06 -0.03
CA GLU A 91 8.28 6.17 1.41
C GLU A 91 7.82 4.80 1.92
N ARG A 92 8.41 4.34 3.03
CA ARG A 92 8.20 3.01 3.57
C ARG A 92 7.70 3.11 5.00
N TYR A 93 6.62 2.38 5.28
CA TYR A 93 5.97 2.39 6.60
C TYR A 93 5.69 0.98 7.06
N TYR A 94 5.85 0.74 8.35
CA TYR A 94 5.39 -0.49 8.98
C TYR A 94 4.35 -0.17 10.06
N TYR A 95 3.49 -1.16 10.30
CA TYR A 95 2.41 -1.06 11.27
C TYR A 95 2.61 -2.15 12.32
N ASN A 96 2.61 -1.76 13.59
CA ASN A 96 2.76 -2.69 14.70
C ASN A 96 1.98 -2.17 15.91
N ASN A 97 0.99 -2.95 16.35
CA ASN A 97 0.19 -2.65 17.54
C ASN A 97 -0.37 -1.22 17.57
N GLY A 98 -0.93 -0.78 16.45
CA GLY A 98 -1.54 0.53 16.32
C GLY A 98 -0.56 1.66 16.02
N VAL A 99 0.73 1.38 15.95
CA VAL A 99 1.78 2.38 15.70
C VAL A 99 2.28 2.24 14.27
N ILE A 100 2.38 3.36 13.56
CA ILE A 100 2.93 3.44 12.21
C ILE A 100 4.24 4.20 12.28
N ASP A 101 5.32 3.57 11.80
CA ASP A 101 6.64 4.19 11.73
C ASP A 101 7.24 4.03 10.33
N ALA A 102 8.08 4.98 9.95
CA ALA A 102 8.88 4.90 8.72
C ALA A 102 10.11 4.03 8.94
N PHE A 103 10.59 3.43 7.85
CA PHE A 103 11.83 2.66 7.91
C PHE A 103 12.68 2.77 6.65
#